data_88422a59597fd33f8ef674af6c8557ce
#
_entry.id   88422a59597fd33f8ef674af6c8557ce
#
_cell.length_a   1.000
_cell.length_b   1.000
_cell.length_c   1.000
_cell.angle_alpha   90.00
_cell.angle_beta   90.00
_cell.angle_gamma   90.00
#
_symmetry.space_group_name_H-M   'P 1'
#
loop_
_entity.id
_entity.type
_entity.pdbx_description
1 polymer ?
#
loop_
_entity_poly.entity_id
_entity_poly.type
_entity_poly.pdbx_seq_one_letter_code
_entity_poly.pdbx_strand_id
1 'polypeptide(L)'
;MKAVRYITLAILVVLMNSCIFKNEMAYPRVFAEILDIELEGEASRANIDRVNMTVNLLLDEKADLSSVKVLRCKMTEGATCEELKEGSMLNLIDTLSVTLKNYHDYVWKLVAKQQVDRYIICDYINSKKIQWNEKDHSARIPVSPAGDIKALEISSIKIGPYGSTIENLDLSQPIDCSQPVKAVVSMNGEDIEWTLDFYYKDLSLEVTSVSPWCYHAIAMVEFAGEQDVKVEYRQEDESDWILAGTLVKGNKYEGEFDLKNLKEETYYYVRCLQGTSISNEYRFKTYKAEQLPNMNFEQWSNNGKVWYPYLDKGKENVWDTANEGASFGPGKSTTRADEHCVEGKYSARMETISVFGSMAAGNLFTGYFDDFNFNKLEAHLFWGIPYNNRPKSLKGWYDYAPKKIKAEPTMLLAGGAPNPYFDKKGQTDKLQILIALLADHDDVFKDKDGNILKSGYEVYSTMPGKPDLRKETWRNDPRIIACNEWLCDENTNGKFKEFELEFEYRQGDNRKPAYIIVVACSSAYGNFFTGGIGSVLYVDDFKFEFE
;
A
#
# COMPACT_ATOMS: atom_id res chain seq x y z
N MET A 1 31.06 -9.35 92.42
CA MET A 1 30.67 -10.35 91.36
C MET A 1 29.41 -9.99 90.59
N LYS A 2 28.36 -9.43 91.17
CA LYS A 2 27.12 -9.08 90.40
C LYS A 2 27.35 -7.92 89.42
N ALA A 3 28.12 -6.88 89.78
CA ALA A 3 28.38 -5.75 88.88
C ALA A 3 29.18 -6.13 87.63
N VAL A 4 30.15 -7.04 87.74
CA VAL A 4 30.96 -7.51 86.58
C VAL A 4 30.09 -8.32 85.59
N ARG A 5 29.10 -9.08 86.09
CA ARG A 5 28.16 -9.83 85.23
C ARG A 5 27.23 -8.90 84.44
N TYR A 6 26.80 -7.78 85.03
CA TYR A 6 25.99 -6.82 84.25
C TYR A 6 26.81 -6.03 83.22
N ILE A 7 28.06 -5.73 83.48
CA ILE A 7 28.96 -5.07 82.59
C ILE A 7 29.26 -6.03 81.42
N THR A 8 29.53 -7.31 81.70
CA THR A 8 29.79 -8.31 80.64
C THR A 8 28.52 -8.56 79.81
N LEU A 9 27.34 -8.57 80.36
CA LEU A 9 26.07 -8.73 79.65
C LEU A 9 25.79 -7.49 78.81
N ALA A 10 26.06 -6.28 79.30
CA ALA A 10 25.89 -5.03 78.53
C ALA A 10 26.87 -4.95 77.32
N ILE A 11 28.13 -5.38 77.53
CA ILE A 11 29.13 -5.44 76.44
C ILE A 11 28.74 -6.50 75.38
N LEU A 12 28.16 -7.64 75.81
CA LEU A 12 27.67 -8.68 74.93
C LEU A 12 26.48 -8.21 74.11
N VAL A 13 25.54 -7.45 74.70
CA VAL A 13 24.42 -6.84 73.94
C VAL A 13 24.85 -5.76 72.99
N VAL A 14 25.87 -4.96 73.31
CA VAL A 14 26.43 -3.95 72.43
C VAL A 14 27.19 -4.63 71.26
N LEU A 15 27.90 -5.74 71.52
CA LEU A 15 28.59 -6.50 70.53
C LEU A 15 27.60 -7.26 69.59
N MET A 16 26.49 -7.71 70.09
CA MET A 16 25.46 -8.34 69.27
C MET A 16 24.67 -7.34 68.43
N ASN A 17 24.56 -6.08 68.81
CA ASN A 17 23.97 -5.03 68.00
C ASN A 17 24.95 -4.43 66.98
N SER A 18 26.26 -4.64 67.13
CA SER A 18 27.27 -4.15 66.15
C SER A 18 27.43 -5.08 64.93
N CYS A 19 26.82 -6.26 64.94
CA CYS A 19 26.84 -7.19 63.81
C CYS A 19 25.61 -7.14 62.91
N ILE A 20 24.68 -6.21 63.16
CA ILE A 20 23.58 -5.95 62.22
C ILE A 20 23.84 -4.60 61.54
N PHE A 21 25.00 -4.45 60.92
CA PHE A 21 25.04 -3.67 59.70
C PHE A 21 24.36 -4.55 58.68
N LYS A 22 23.07 -4.34 58.46
CA LYS A 22 22.49 -4.61 57.17
C LYS A 22 23.38 -3.87 56.18
N ASN A 23 24.15 -4.63 55.44
CA ASN A 23 24.85 -4.12 54.30
C ASN A 23 23.78 -3.87 53.23
N GLU A 24 22.95 -2.84 53.50
CA GLU A 24 22.06 -2.23 52.52
C GLU A 24 22.94 -1.37 51.59
N MET A 25 23.97 -1.96 51.04
CA MET A 25 24.43 -1.54 49.74
C MET A 25 23.38 -2.08 48.76
N ALA A 26 22.24 -1.43 48.77
CA ALA A 26 21.32 -1.49 47.66
C ALA A 26 21.99 -0.83 46.45
N TYR A 27 23.03 -1.46 45.97
CA TYR A 27 23.34 -1.33 44.56
C TYR A 27 22.38 -2.28 43.88
N PRO A 28 21.31 -1.76 43.19
CA PRO A 28 20.56 -2.62 42.31
C PRO A 28 21.58 -3.26 41.38
N ARG A 29 21.54 -4.57 41.21
CA ARG A 29 22.30 -5.22 40.16
C ARG A 29 21.75 -4.71 38.84
N VAL A 30 22.24 -3.57 38.38
CA VAL A 30 21.81 -2.95 37.14
C VAL A 30 22.60 -3.66 36.05
N PHE A 31 21.96 -4.62 35.41
CA PHE A 31 22.50 -5.21 34.19
C PHE A 31 22.47 -4.15 33.08
N ALA A 32 23.50 -4.09 32.25
CA ALA A 32 23.44 -3.30 31.05
C ALA A 32 22.63 -4.04 30.00
N GLU A 33 21.43 -3.53 29.74
CA GLU A 33 20.48 -4.11 28.79
C GLU A 33 20.16 -3.13 27.69
N ILE A 34 19.92 -3.68 26.49
CA ILE A 34 19.23 -2.98 25.41
C ILE A 34 17.74 -3.03 25.73
N LEU A 35 17.11 -1.87 25.91
CA LEU A 35 15.70 -1.75 26.26
C LEU A 35 14.84 -1.56 25.03
N ASP A 36 15.38 -0.87 24.01
CA ASP A 36 14.73 -0.59 22.74
C ASP A 36 15.83 -0.24 21.72
N ILE A 37 15.63 -0.63 20.48
CA ILE A 37 16.52 -0.28 19.37
C ILE A 37 15.69 -0.14 18.11
N GLU A 38 16.03 0.84 17.29
CA GLU A 38 15.40 1.15 16.01
C GLU A 38 16.48 1.37 14.98
N LEU A 39 16.41 0.63 13.89
CA LEU A 39 17.38 0.67 12.79
C LEU A 39 16.71 1.13 11.49
N GLU A 40 17.48 1.69 10.59
CA GLU A 40 17.01 2.01 9.25
C GLU A 40 16.65 0.73 8.48
N GLY A 41 15.46 0.71 7.86
CA GLY A 41 15.00 -0.43 7.08
C GLY A 41 14.42 -1.58 7.93
N GLU A 42 13.99 -1.34 9.18
CA GLU A 42 13.25 -2.35 9.95
C GLU A 42 11.91 -2.71 9.28
N ALA A 43 11.69 -4.01 9.03
CA ALA A 43 10.39 -4.55 8.60
C ALA A 43 9.43 -4.79 9.78
N SER A 44 9.98 -5.02 10.97
CA SER A 44 9.21 -5.14 12.21
C SER A 44 10.06 -4.72 13.41
N ARG A 45 9.40 -4.38 14.52
CA ARG A 45 10.08 -4.01 15.76
C ARG A 45 11.04 -5.10 16.22
N ALA A 46 12.24 -4.71 16.65
CA ALA A 46 13.27 -5.60 17.18
C ALA A 46 12.75 -6.47 18.33
N ASN A 47 13.05 -7.77 18.29
CA ASN A 47 12.75 -8.70 19.37
C ASN A 47 13.97 -8.85 20.28
N ILE A 48 13.87 -8.31 21.50
CA ILE A 48 14.97 -8.23 22.47
C ILE A 48 14.84 -9.37 23.49
N ASP A 49 15.70 -10.36 23.38
CA ASP A 49 15.86 -11.44 24.36
C ASP A 49 16.92 -11.05 25.41
N ARG A 50 16.41 -10.55 26.56
CA ARG A 50 17.26 -10.10 27.66
C ARG A 50 17.96 -11.24 28.39
N VAL A 51 17.39 -12.45 28.36
CA VAL A 51 17.98 -13.62 29.03
C VAL A 51 19.22 -14.10 28.30
N ASN A 52 19.13 -14.16 26.99
CA ASN A 52 20.24 -14.60 26.13
C ASN A 52 21.11 -13.44 25.62
N MET A 53 20.80 -12.19 26.01
CA MET A 53 21.46 -10.96 25.53
C MET A 53 21.52 -10.91 24.00
N THR A 54 20.38 -11.15 23.37
CA THR A 54 20.28 -11.22 21.91
C THR A 54 19.17 -10.30 21.41
N VAL A 55 19.46 -9.55 20.37
CA VAL A 55 18.47 -8.75 19.63
C VAL A 55 18.28 -9.42 18.26
N ASN A 56 17.06 -9.89 18.01
CA ASN A 56 16.69 -10.41 16.70
C ASN A 56 16.01 -9.28 15.92
N LEU A 57 16.58 -8.98 14.77
CA LEU A 57 16.19 -7.89 13.88
C LEU A 57 15.60 -8.49 12.60
N LEU A 58 14.46 -7.98 12.19
CA LEU A 58 13.87 -8.28 10.90
C LEU A 58 13.92 -7.01 10.07
N LEU A 59 14.71 -7.01 9.01
CA LEU A 59 14.91 -5.89 8.13
C LEU A 59 14.18 -6.11 6.79
N ASP A 60 13.80 -5.01 6.14
CA ASP A 60 13.28 -5.04 4.78
C ASP A 60 14.31 -5.64 3.81
N GLU A 61 13.84 -6.28 2.77
CA GLU A 61 14.72 -6.90 1.77
C GLU A 61 15.60 -5.92 0.99
N LYS A 62 15.29 -4.62 1.04
CA LYS A 62 16.09 -3.56 0.42
C LYS A 62 17.17 -2.99 1.35
N ALA A 63 17.15 -3.37 2.62
CA ALA A 63 18.15 -2.91 3.58
C ALA A 63 19.54 -3.47 3.22
N ASP A 64 20.54 -2.59 3.15
CA ASP A 64 21.93 -3.01 2.99
C ASP A 64 22.48 -3.49 4.33
N LEU A 65 22.50 -4.81 4.54
CA LEU A 65 23.02 -5.42 5.77
C LEU A 65 24.47 -5.06 6.08
N SER A 66 25.26 -4.66 5.07
CA SER A 66 26.66 -4.26 5.30
C SER A 66 26.78 -2.89 5.97
N SER A 67 25.70 -2.08 5.94
CA SER A 67 25.73 -0.68 6.39
C SER A 67 24.36 -0.19 6.88
N VAL A 68 23.88 -0.78 7.99
CA VAL A 68 22.58 -0.43 8.59
C VAL A 68 22.75 0.68 9.61
N LYS A 69 22.00 1.77 9.47
CA LYS A 69 22.08 2.93 10.35
C LYS A 69 21.27 2.74 11.64
N VAL A 70 21.86 3.08 12.77
CA VAL A 70 21.15 3.17 14.05
C VAL A 70 20.34 4.46 14.09
N LEU A 71 19.03 4.37 14.15
CA LEU A 71 18.14 5.53 14.30
C LEU A 71 17.96 5.90 15.77
N ARG A 72 17.86 4.90 16.63
CA ARG A 72 17.70 5.09 18.06
C ARG A 72 18.12 3.82 18.82
N CYS A 73 18.78 4.00 19.96
CA CYS A 73 18.99 2.90 20.90
C CYS A 73 18.80 3.39 22.33
N LYS A 74 17.90 2.72 23.07
CA LYS A 74 17.67 2.96 24.50
C LYS A 74 18.27 1.83 25.31
N MET A 75 19.16 2.18 26.20
CA MET A 75 19.84 1.23 27.11
C MET A 75 19.44 1.52 28.57
N THR A 76 19.78 0.62 29.47
CA THR A 76 19.69 0.82 30.92
C THR A 76 20.45 2.09 31.32
N GLU A 77 19.94 2.82 32.30
CA GLU A 77 20.55 4.05 32.80
C GLU A 77 22.03 3.83 33.22
N GLY A 78 22.91 4.67 32.70
CA GLY A 78 24.35 4.56 32.91
C GLY A 78 25.08 3.58 31.99
N ALA A 79 24.39 2.79 31.20
CA ALA A 79 25.00 1.92 30.19
C ALA A 79 25.43 2.70 28.96
N THR A 80 26.57 2.33 28.38
CA THR A 80 27.12 2.92 27.16
C THR A 80 27.58 1.86 26.17
N CYS A 81 27.40 2.14 24.87
CA CYS A 81 27.92 1.33 23.75
C CYS A 81 28.21 2.28 22.61
N GLU A 82 29.44 2.30 22.11
CA GLU A 82 29.85 3.22 21.04
C GLU A 82 29.22 2.82 19.71
N GLU A 83 29.09 1.53 19.45
CA GLU A 83 28.58 0.96 18.21
C GLU A 83 27.09 1.25 18.03
N LEU A 84 26.33 1.41 19.13
CA LEU A 84 24.88 1.62 19.11
C LEU A 84 24.46 3.09 19.31
N LYS A 85 25.36 4.03 19.09
CA LYS A 85 25.01 5.45 19.08
C LYS A 85 24.13 5.78 17.87
N GLU A 86 23.23 6.72 18.05
CA GLU A 86 22.42 7.27 16.96
C GLU A 86 23.31 7.77 15.82
N GLY A 87 23.02 7.32 14.59
CA GLY A 87 23.80 7.61 13.39
C GLY A 87 24.96 6.66 13.12
N SER A 88 25.29 5.72 14.03
CA SER A 88 26.30 4.67 13.75
C SER A 88 25.83 3.73 12.66
N MET A 89 26.79 3.22 11.88
CA MET A 89 26.54 2.23 10.82
C MET A 89 27.00 0.85 11.32
N LEU A 90 26.09 -0.12 11.21
CA LEU A 90 26.33 -1.49 11.65
C LEU A 90 26.49 -2.42 10.45
N ASN A 91 27.46 -3.32 10.49
CA ASN A 91 27.50 -4.45 9.56
C ASN A 91 26.81 -5.64 10.21
N LEU A 92 25.65 -6.01 9.67
CA LEU A 92 24.77 -7.05 10.15
C LEU A 92 24.66 -8.25 9.18
N ILE A 93 25.60 -8.37 8.23
CA ILE A 93 25.69 -9.55 7.35
C ILE A 93 25.80 -10.81 8.19
N ASP A 94 26.67 -10.78 9.19
CA ASP A 94 26.82 -11.81 10.20
C ASP A 94 26.29 -11.32 11.56
N THR A 95 26.22 -12.24 12.53
CA THR A 95 25.89 -11.87 13.90
C THR A 95 26.91 -10.88 14.45
N LEU A 96 26.48 -9.66 14.74
CA LEU A 96 27.30 -8.62 15.34
C LEU A 96 27.28 -8.74 16.86
N SER A 97 28.48 -8.81 17.47
CA SER A 97 28.62 -8.75 18.93
C SER A 97 28.99 -7.33 19.35
N VAL A 98 28.22 -6.73 20.24
CA VAL A 98 28.46 -5.39 20.81
C VAL A 98 28.63 -5.49 22.32
N THR A 99 29.44 -4.61 22.91
CA THR A 99 29.69 -4.62 24.35
C THR A 99 29.06 -3.40 25.01
N LEU A 100 28.03 -3.65 25.84
CA LEU A 100 27.46 -2.64 26.71
C LEU A 100 28.29 -2.53 27.98
N LYS A 101 28.74 -1.33 28.31
CA LYS A 101 29.56 -1.04 29.51
C LYS A 101 28.71 -0.34 30.56
N ASN A 102 28.61 -0.96 31.72
CA ASN A 102 28.07 -0.38 32.94
C ASN A 102 28.59 -1.18 34.14
N TYR A 103 29.53 -0.66 34.93
CA TYR A 103 30.26 -1.35 36.00
C TYR A 103 30.97 -2.66 35.57
N HIS A 104 30.33 -3.43 34.67
CA HIS A 104 30.85 -4.65 34.03
C HIS A 104 30.55 -4.58 32.53
N ASP A 105 31.24 -5.44 31.78
CA ASP A 105 31.02 -5.59 30.34
C ASP A 105 29.95 -6.67 30.09
N TYR A 106 28.96 -6.34 29.25
CA TYR A 106 27.86 -7.22 28.86
C TYR A 106 27.87 -7.36 27.33
N VAL A 107 28.14 -8.55 26.85
CA VAL A 107 28.20 -8.82 25.40
C VAL A 107 26.81 -9.18 24.90
N TRP A 108 26.29 -8.35 24.01
CA TRP A 108 25.04 -8.55 23.31
C TRP A 108 25.27 -8.99 21.88
N LYS A 109 24.36 -9.80 21.34
CA LYS A 109 24.39 -10.26 19.96
C LYS A 109 23.24 -9.63 19.19
N LEU A 110 23.54 -8.99 18.06
CA LEU A 110 22.53 -8.53 17.09
C LEU A 110 22.53 -9.54 15.94
N VAL A 111 21.34 -10.13 15.69
CA VAL A 111 21.12 -11.10 14.64
C VAL A 111 20.08 -10.53 13.70
N ALA A 112 20.49 -10.16 12.49
CA ALA A 112 19.59 -9.64 11.47
C ALA A 112 19.16 -10.73 10.49
N LYS A 113 17.92 -10.62 10.05
CA LYS A 113 17.36 -11.36 8.90
C LYS A 113 16.62 -10.37 8.02
N GLN A 114 16.57 -10.64 6.72
CA GLN A 114 15.74 -9.89 5.80
C GLN A 114 14.40 -10.58 5.59
N GLN A 115 13.34 -9.80 5.57
CA GLN A 115 12.02 -10.28 5.13
C GLN A 115 12.01 -10.29 3.61
N VAL A 116 12.12 -11.47 3.02
CA VAL A 116 12.17 -11.63 1.57
C VAL A 116 10.82 -12.12 1.08
N ASP A 117 10.17 -11.34 0.21
CA ASP A 117 8.95 -11.73 -0.48
C ASP A 117 9.31 -12.59 -1.69
N ARG A 118 9.29 -13.93 -1.50
CA ARG A 118 9.59 -14.91 -2.53
C ARG A 118 8.35 -15.23 -3.35
N TYR A 119 8.53 -15.34 -4.66
CA TYR A 119 7.46 -15.74 -5.55
C TYR A 119 7.97 -16.47 -6.81
N ILE A 120 7.07 -17.21 -7.43
CA ILE A 120 7.21 -17.74 -8.79
C ILE A 120 5.93 -17.38 -9.54
N ILE A 121 6.06 -16.66 -10.65
CA ILE A 121 4.93 -16.28 -11.50
C ILE A 121 4.87 -17.25 -12.68
N CYS A 122 3.84 -18.06 -12.68
CA CYS A 122 3.50 -19.03 -13.73
C CYS A 122 1.99 -19.27 -13.65
N ASP A 123 1.32 -19.39 -14.78
CA ASP A 123 -0.14 -19.58 -14.84
C ASP A 123 -0.64 -20.84 -14.09
N TYR A 124 0.24 -21.82 -13.92
CA TYR A 124 -0.08 -23.09 -13.28
C TYR A 124 0.41 -23.20 -11.84
N ILE A 125 0.93 -22.12 -11.26
CA ILE A 125 1.47 -22.10 -9.90
C ILE A 125 0.79 -21.01 -9.07
N ASN A 126 0.23 -21.38 -7.94
CA ASN A 126 -0.21 -20.42 -6.94
C ASN A 126 0.94 -20.09 -5.99
N SER A 127 1.57 -18.93 -6.18
CA SER A 127 2.73 -18.49 -5.38
C SER A 127 2.47 -18.49 -3.87
N LYS A 128 1.22 -18.26 -3.44
CA LYS A 128 0.83 -18.28 -2.01
C LYS A 128 0.84 -19.69 -1.40
N LYS A 129 0.82 -20.74 -2.22
CA LYS A 129 0.86 -22.14 -1.77
C LYS A 129 2.27 -22.75 -1.81
N ILE A 130 3.28 -22.01 -2.25
CA ILE A 130 4.68 -22.44 -2.24
C ILE A 130 5.17 -22.53 -0.80
N GLN A 131 5.77 -23.67 -0.46
CA GLN A 131 6.36 -23.90 0.86
C GLN A 131 7.87 -23.64 0.79
N TRP A 132 8.29 -22.48 1.29
CA TRP A 132 9.69 -22.08 1.35
C TRP A 132 10.35 -22.58 2.64
N ASN A 133 11.53 -23.18 2.53
CA ASN A 133 12.37 -23.60 3.65
C ASN A 133 13.71 -22.86 3.57
N GLU A 134 13.84 -21.79 4.34
CA GLU A 134 15.05 -20.97 4.37
C GLU A 134 16.26 -21.71 4.94
N LYS A 135 16.04 -22.60 5.89
CA LYS A 135 17.12 -23.33 6.55
C LYS A 135 17.84 -24.28 5.61
N ASP A 136 17.08 -24.95 4.74
CA ASP A 136 17.60 -25.96 3.83
C ASP A 136 17.73 -25.42 2.39
N HIS A 137 17.49 -24.12 2.19
CA HIS A 137 17.45 -23.45 0.89
C HIS A 137 16.64 -24.27 -0.13
N SER A 138 15.40 -24.58 0.21
CA SER A 138 14.55 -25.41 -0.63
C SER A 138 13.13 -24.87 -0.71
N ALA A 139 12.42 -25.24 -1.76
CA ALA A 139 11.01 -24.93 -1.91
C ALA A 139 10.26 -26.12 -2.48
N ARG A 140 9.03 -26.36 -1.98
CA ARG A 140 8.07 -27.30 -2.57
C ARG A 140 6.98 -26.52 -3.28
N ILE A 141 6.86 -26.76 -4.57
CA ILE A 141 6.05 -25.92 -5.49
C ILE A 141 4.94 -26.80 -6.08
N PRO A 142 3.67 -26.61 -5.65
CA PRO A 142 2.55 -27.33 -6.22
C PRO A 142 2.19 -26.75 -7.60
N VAL A 143 2.17 -27.59 -8.61
CA VAL A 143 1.81 -27.28 -9.99
C VAL A 143 0.42 -27.82 -10.29
N SER A 144 -0.44 -27.00 -10.91
CA SER A 144 -1.73 -27.48 -11.42
C SER A 144 -1.52 -28.54 -12.51
N PRO A 145 -2.26 -29.66 -12.49
CA PRO A 145 -2.22 -30.66 -13.56
C PRO A 145 -2.62 -30.13 -14.95
N ALA A 146 -3.15 -28.91 -15.03
CA ALA A 146 -3.39 -28.21 -16.29
C ALA A 146 -2.09 -27.81 -17.00
N GLY A 147 -0.99 -27.63 -16.25
CA GLY A 147 0.33 -27.29 -16.78
C GLY A 147 1.15 -28.55 -17.10
N ASP A 148 2.02 -28.46 -18.08
CA ASP A 148 3.02 -29.48 -18.34
C ASP A 148 4.27 -29.21 -17.50
N ILE A 149 4.48 -30.01 -16.45
CA ILE A 149 5.65 -29.89 -15.56
C ILE A 149 7.00 -30.05 -16.29
N LYS A 150 7.00 -30.64 -17.49
CA LYS A 150 8.19 -30.75 -18.33
C LYS A 150 8.47 -29.52 -19.18
N ALA A 151 7.54 -28.59 -19.24
CA ALA A 151 7.64 -27.40 -20.06
C ALA A 151 6.90 -26.21 -19.40
N LEU A 152 7.28 -25.85 -18.16
CA LEU A 152 6.66 -24.73 -17.44
C LEU A 152 7.20 -23.39 -17.96
N GLU A 153 6.31 -22.52 -18.36
CA GLU A 153 6.62 -21.13 -18.72
C GLU A 153 6.58 -20.29 -17.44
N ILE A 154 7.75 -20.05 -16.85
CA ILE A 154 7.90 -19.20 -15.66
C ILE A 154 8.24 -17.80 -16.13
N SER A 155 7.30 -16.88 -15.96
CA SER A 155 7.48 -15.49 -16.40
C SER A 155 8.35 -14.66 -15.46
N SER A 156 8.39 -15.00 -14.17
CA SER A 156 9.25 -14.35 -13.18
C SER A 156 9.47 -15.24 -11.96
N ILE A 157 10.66 -15.14 -11.39
CA ILE A 157 11.03 -15.84 -10.15
C ILE A 157 11.86 -14.92 -9.26
N LYS A 158 11.54 -14.88 -7.98
CA LYS A 158 12.29 -14.17 -6.96
C LYS A 158 12.48 -15.09 -5.75
N ILE A 159 13.72 -15.36 -5.40
CA ILE A 159 14.09 -16.23 -4.29
C ILE A 159 14.89 -15.47 -3.24
N GLY A 160 15.83 -14.62 -3.65
CA GLY A 160 16.67 -13.82 -2.76
C GLY A 160 16.12 -12.43 -2.48
N PRO A 161 16.81 -11.66 -1.62
CA PRO A 161 16.46 -10.26 -1.32
C PRO A 161 16.56 -9.35 -2.55
N TYR A 162 16.11 -8.13 -2.41
CA TYR A 162 16.20 -7.12 -3.46
C TYR A 162 17.65 -6.95 -3.95
N GLY A 163 17.83 -6.94 -5.28
CA GLY A 163 19.15 -6.81 -5.91
C GLY A 163 19.90 -8.14 -6.11
N SER A 164 19.39 -9.27 -5.62
CA SER A 164 19.92 -10.58 -5.97
C SER A 164 19.58 -10.98 -7.40
N THR A 165 20.44 -11.79 -8.03
CA THR A 165 20.23 -12.36 -9.37
C THR A 165 20.14 -13.88 -9.28
N ILE A 166 19.50 -14.50 -10.27
CA ILE A 166 19.53 -15.95 -10.45
C ILE A 166 20.28 -16.21 -11.76
N GLU A 167 21.46 -16.82 -11.67
CA GLU A 167 22.38 -16.85 -12.80
C GLU A 167 22.25 -18.07 -13.71
N ASN A 168 21.65 -19.16 -13.20
CA ASN A 168 21.64 -20.45 -13.89
C ASN A 168 20.27 -20.85 -14.44
N LEU A 169 19.27 -19.95 -14.42
CA LEU A 169 17.94 -20.22 -15.00
C LEU A 169 17.66 -19.25 -16.15
N ASP A 170 17.39 -19.81 -17.32
CA ASP A 170 16.93 -19.04 -18.49
C ASP A 170 15.39 -19.09 -18.55
N LEU A 171 14.75 -18.00 -18.11
CA LEU A 171 13.29 -17.85 -18.13
C LEU A 171 12.72 -17.51 -19.51
N SER A 172 13.56 -17.32 -20.51
CA SER A 172 13.10 -17.06 -21.90
C SER A 172 12.60 -18.32 -22.61
N GLN A 173 12.84 -19.50 -22.02
CA GLN A 173 12.42 -20.79 -22.53
C GLN A 173 11.65 -21.55 -21.45
N PRO A 174 10.71 -22.44 -21.83
CA PRO A 174 10.07 -23.36 -20.89
C PRO A 174 11.09 -24.22 -20.15
N ILE A 175 10.89 -24.42 -18.85
CA ILE A 175 11.79 -25.18 -17.98
C ILE A 175 11.19 -26.56 -17.70
N ASP A 176 12.00 -27.62 -17.86
CA ASP A 176 11.65 -28.96 -17.39
C ASP A 176 11.84 -29.05 -15.86
N CYS A 177 10.71 -29.05 -15.15
CA CYS A 177 10.61 -29.11 -13.70
C CYS A 177 10.20 -30.52 -13.21
N SER A 178 10.30 -31.56 -14.07
CA SER A 178 9.98 -32.97 -13.69
C SER A 178 10.98 -33.58 -12.71
N GLN A 179 12.12 -32.92 -12.50
CA GLN A 179 13.10 -33.19 -11.46
C GLN A 179 13.37 -31.87 -10.70
N PRO A 180 13.86 -31.95 -9.45
CA PRO A 180 14.18 -30.75 -8.70
C PRO A 180 15.15 -29.84 -9.45
N VAL A 181 14.77 -28.56 -9.61
CA VAL A 181 15.54 -27.54 -10.31
C VAL A 181 16.46 -26.83 -9.31
N LYS A 182 17.72 -26.66 -9.69
CA LYS A 182 18.68 -25.88 -8.90
C LYS A 182 18.68 -24.44 -9.36
N ALA A 183 18.48 -23.50 -8.43
CA ALA A 183 18.55 -22.07 -8.66
C ALA A 183 19.69 -21.48 -7.85
N VAL A 184 20.67 -20.87 -8.49
CA VAL A 184 21.79 -20.20 -7.82
C VAL A 184 21.46 -18.72 -7.66
N VAL A 185 21.23 -18.31 -6.43
CA VAL A 185 20.94 -16.92 -6.06
C VAL A 185 22.26 -16.25 -5.68
N SER A 186 22.66 -15.25 -6.47
CA SER A 186 23.89 -14.48 -6.27
C SER A 186 23.59 -13.12 -5.68
N MET A 187 24.28 -12.77 -4.61
CA MET A 187 24.19 -11.46 -3.98
C MET A 187 25.52 -11.09 -3.29
N ASN A 188 26.03 -9.90 -3.53
CA ASN A 188 27.27 -9.37 -2.93
C ASN A 188 28.50 -10.29 -3.10
N GLY A 189 28.54 -11.11 -4.16
CA GLY A 189 29.62 -12.04 -4.44
C GLY A 189 29.52 -13.37 -3.71
N GLU A 190 28.42 -13.64 -3.04
CA GLU A 190 28.07 -14.93 -2.45
C GLU A 190 26.97 -15.61 -3.26
N ASP A 191 27.12 -16.92 -3.46
CA ASP A 191 26.21 -17.76 -4.21
C ASP A 191 25.51 -18.75 -3.26
N ILE A 192 24.18 -18.74 -3.26
CA ILE A 192 23.37 -19.66 -2.47
C ILE A 192 22.55 -20.50 -3.42
N GLU A 193 22.79 -21.83 -3.40
CA GLU A 193 22.02 -22.77 -4.19
C GLU A 193 20.70 -23.12 -3.50
N TRP A 194 19.59 -22.90 -4.19
CA TRP A 194 18.24 -23.31 -3.81
C TRP A 194 17.82 -24.54 -4.60
N THR A 195 17.11 -25.45 -3.94
CA THR A 195 16.48 -26.61 -4.57
C THR A 195 14.98 -26.38 -4.70
N LEU A 196 14.48 -26.33 -5.91
CA LEU A 196 13.07 -26.11 -6.23
C LEU A 196 12.45 -27.44 -6.64
N ASP A 197 11.59 -28.02 -5.80
CA ASP A 197 10.91 -29.30 -6.02
C ASP A 197 9.48 -29.03 -6.49
N PHE A 198 9.24 -29.24 -7.78
CA PHE A 198 7.93 -29.07 -8.41
C PHE A 198 7.21 -30.43 -8.41
N TYR A 199 5.95 -30.42 -8.04
CA TYR A 199 5.12 -31.61 -8.05
C TYR A 199 3.69 -31.30 -8.46
N TYR A 200 3.03 -32.24 -9.13
CA TYR A 200 1.61 -32.10 -9.38
C TYR A 200 0.82 -32.17 -8.07
N LYS A 201 0.05 -31.12 -7.79
CA LYS A 201 -0.86 -31.14 -6.64
C LYS A 201 -2.01 -32.11 -6.90
N ASP A 202 -2.44 -32.80 -5.85
CA ASP A 202 -3.71 -33.51 -5.90
C ASP A 202 -4.85 -32.50 -6.05
N LEU A 203 -5.73 -32.73 -7.03
CA LEU A 203 -6.90 -31.91 -7.23
C LEU A 203 -8.01 -32.38 -6.29
N SER A 204 -8.56 -31.44 -5.55
CA SER A 204 -9.75 -31.62 -4.74
C SER A 204 -10.91 -30.81 -5.33
N LEU A 205 -12.13 -31.34 -5.16
CA LEU A 205 -13.32 -30.53 -5.47
C LEU A 205 -13.49 -29.48 -4.37
N GLU A 206 -13.10 -28.24 -4.65
CA GLU A 206 -13.18 -27.16 -3.67
C GLU A 206 -13.43 -25.78 -4.29
N VAL A 207 -14.05 -24.90 -3.50
CA VAL A 207 -14.05 -23.46 -3.77
C VAL A 207 -12.75 -22.90 -3.18
N THR A 208 -11.83 -22.47 -4.04
CA THR A 208 -10.49 -22.01 -3.62
C THR A 208 -10.47 -20.56 -3.15
N SER A 209 -11.32 -19.73 -3.74
CA SER A 209 -11.49 -18.33 -3.34
C SER A 209 -12.80 -17.75 -3.88
N VAL A 210 -13.21 -16.63 -3.30
CA VAL A 210 -14.33 -15.83 -3.80
C VAL A 210 -13.90 -14.38 -3.84
N SER A 211 -14.15 -13.71 -4.97
CA SER A 211 -13.98 -12.26 -5.14
C SER A 211 -15.34 -11.58 -5.04
N PRO A 212 -15.73 -11.03 -3.88
CA PRO A 212 -17.02 -10.41 -3.69
C PRO A 212 -17.07 -9.00 -4.28
N TRP A 213 -18.24 -8.62 -4.77
CA TRP A 213 -18.66 -7.27 -5.16
C TRP A 213 -19.89 -6.88 -4.34
N CYS A 214 -20.62 -5.84 -4.72
CA CYS A 214 -21.81 -5.44 -3.97
C CYS A 214 -23.01 -6.36 -4.26
N TYR A 215 -23.24 -6.73 -5.51
CA TYR A 215 -24.42 -7.46 -5.95
C TYR A 215 -24.09 -8.76 -6.71
N HIS A 216 -22.83 -9.08 -6.87
CA HIS A 216 -22.36 -10.34 -7.43
C HIS A 216 -21.04 -10.79 -6.76
N ALA A 217 -20.56 -11.98 -7.08
CA ALA A 217 -19.25 -12.46 -6.68
C ALA A 217 -18.72 -13.46 -7.70
N ILE A 218 -17.41 -13.51 -7.89
CA ILE A 218 -16.75 -14.53 -8.71
C ILE A 218 -16.18 -15.61 -7.79
N ALA A 219 -16.69 -16.82 -7.90
CA ALA A 219 -16.18 -18.00 -7.20
C ALA A 219 -15.15 -18.73 -8.07
N MET A 220 -13.95 -18.95 -7.52
CA MET A 220 -12.89 -19.77 -8.11
C MET A 220 -13.05 -21.19 -7.59
N VAL A 221 -13.15 -22.15 -8.49
CA VAL A 221 -13.39 -23.56 -8.16
C VAL A 221 -12.29 -24.42 -8.77
N GLU A 222 -11.76 -25.33 -7.97
CA GLU A 222 -10.85 -26.39 -8.42
C GLU A 222 -11.60 -27.73 -8.43
N PHE A 223 -11.36 -28.53 -9.46
CA PHE A 223 -12.02 -29.83 -9.62
C PHE A 223 -11.14 -30.81 -10.42
N ALA A 224 -11.46 -32.10 -10.32
CA ALA A 224 -10.71 -33.14 -11.04
C ALA A 224 -11.54 -33.73 -12.18
N GLY A 225 -10.96 -33.78 -13.39
CA GLY A 225 -11.51 -34.50 -14.54
C GLY A 225 -12.54 -33.74 -15.35
N GLU A 226 -13.14 -34.42 -16.35
CA GLU A 226 -14.00 -33.81 -17.40
C GLU A 226 -15.50 -33.80 -17.05
N GLN A 227 -15.90 -34.06 -15.81
CA GLN A 227 -17.30 -34.05 -15.42
C GLN A 227 -17.78 -32.61 -15.21
N ASP A 228 -19.05 -32.37 -15.56
CA ASP A 228 -19.69 -31.09 -15.32
C ASP A 228 -19.65 -30.71 -13.84
N VAL A 229 -19.06 -29.56 -13.56
CA VAL A 229 -19.05 -28.95 -12.24
C VAL A 229 -20.15 -27.92 -12.16
N LYS A 230 -20.90 -27.95 -11.07
CA LYS A 230 -21.94 -26.99 -10.74
C LYS A 230 -21.51 -26.24 -9.48
N VAL A 231 -21.86 -24.97 -9.41
CA VAL A 231 -21.64 -24.14 -8.23
C VAL A 231 -23.00 -23.70 -7.70
N GLU A 232 -23.17 -23.84 -6.41
CA GLU A 232 -24.37 -23.40 -5.69
C GLU A 232 -23.97 -22.43 -4.59
N TYR A 233 -24.85 -21.45 -4.34
CA TYR A 233 -24.68 -20.52 -3.24
C TYR A 233 -26.01 -20.33 -2.50
N ARG A 234 -25.93 -19.89 -1.24
CA ARG A 234 -27.08 -19.50 -0.42
C ARG A 234 -26.73 -18.36 0.50
N GLN A 235 -27.69 -17.53 0.85
CA GLN A 235 -27.54 -16.56 1.94
C GLN A 235 -27.38 -17.31 3.27
N GLU A 236 -26.62 -16.79 4.20
CA GLU A 236 -26.30 -17.47 5.47
C GLU A 236 -27.54 -17.90 6.25
N ASP A 237 -28.56 -17.03 6.27
CA ASP A 237 -29.82 -17.26 7.02
C ASP A 237 -30.87 -18.08 6.23
N GLU A 238 -30.54 -18.49 5.00
CA GLU A 238 -31.47 -19.27 4.14
C GLU A 238 -31.00 -20.74 4.06
N SER A 239 -31.95 -21.64 3.85
CA SER A 239 -31.67 -23.08 3.70
C SER A 239 -31.50 -23.51 2.26
N ASP A 240 -32.10 -22.79 1.32
CA ASP A 240 -32.18 -23.18 -0.07
C ASP A 240 -30.95 -22.74 -0.87
N TRP A 241 -30.38 -23.71 -1.59
CA TRP A 241 -29.27 -23.48 -2.48
C TRP A 241 -29.72 -23.01 -3.86
N ILE A 242 -29.07 -21.97 -4.36
CA ILE A 242 -29.33 -21.39 -5.67
C ILE A 242 -28.17 -21.82 -6.58
N LEU A 243 -28.50 -22.34 -7.75
CA LEU A 243 -27.51 -22.72 -8.75
C LEU A 243 -26.88 -21.45 -9.35
N ALA A 244 -25.56 -21.34 -9.30
CA ALA A 244 -24.84 -20.27 -9.98
C ALA A 244 -24.93 -20.47 -11.51
N GLY A 245 -25.22 -19.37 -12.21
CA GLY A 245 -25.65 -19.49 -13.59
C GLY A 245 -24.58 -19.89 -14.59
N THR A 246 -23.38 -19.29 -14.59
CA THR A 246 -22.50 -19.38 -15.75
C THR A 246 -21.03 -19.53 -15.37
N LEU A 247 -20.37 -20.49 -15.98
CA LEU A 247 -18.91 -20.55 -16.08
C LEU A 247 -18.44 -19.33 -16.89
N VAL A 248 -17.70 -18.44 -16.27
CA VAL A 248 -17.16 -17.24 -16.92
C VAL A 248 -15.90 -17.58 -17.68
N LYS A 249 -15.01 -18.36 -17.05
CA LYS A 249 -13.74 -18.82 -17.61
C LYS A 249 -13.39 -20.14 -16.96
N GLY A 250 -12.76 -21.05 -17.69
CA GLY A 250 -12.31 -22.30 -17.08
C GLY A 250 -11.57 -23.20 -18.04
N ASN A 251 -10.96 -24.20 -17.46
CA ASN A 251 -10.36 -25.35 -18.14
C ASN A 251 -10.90 -26.64 -17.51
N LYS A 252 -10.29 -27.78 -17.77
CA LYS A 252 -10.72 -29.07 -17.23
C LYS A 252 -10.39 -29.29 -15.75
N TYR A 253 -9.79 -28.32 -15.08
CA TYR A 253 -9.35 -28.43 -13.68
C TYR A 253 -9.75 -27.25 -12.80
N GLU A 254 -10.07 -26.13 -13.41
CA GLU A 254 -10.39 -24.89 -12.70
C GLU A 254 -11.49 -24.13 -13.43
N GLY A 255 -12.33 -23.41 -12.71
CA GLY A 255 -13.39 -22.59 -13.27
C GLY A 255 -13.73 -21.39 -12.43
N GLU A 256 -14.09 -20.31 -13.10
CA GLU A 256 -14.64 -19.09 -12.51
C GLU A 256 -16.16 -19.07 -12.72
N PHE A 257 -16.93 -18.94 -11.65
CA PHE A 257 -18.39 -18.91 -11.69
C PHE A 257 -18.90 -17.58 -11.13
N ASP A 258 -19.78 -16.95 -11.88
CA ASP A 258 -20.42 -15.69 -11.50
C ASP A 258 -21.69 -15.96 -10.66
N LEU A 259 -21.64 -15.52 -9.40
CA LEU A 259 -22.76 -15.58 -8.45
C LEU A 259 -23.53 -14.27 -8.54
N LYS A 260 -24.70 -14.27 -9.16
CA LYS A 260 -25.49 -13.06 -9.45
C LYS A 260 -26.60 -12.82 -8.45
N ASN A 261 -27.15 -11.60 -8.48
CA ASN A 261 -28.32 -11.19 -7.69
C ASN A 261 -28.09 -11.32 -6.18
N LEU A 262 -26.87 -11.06 -5.74
CA LEU A 262 -26.56 -10.99 -4.34
C LEU A 262 -27.07 -9.67 -3.74
N LYS A 263 -27.25 -9.65 -2.43
CA LYS A 263 -27.56 -8.43 -1.66
C LYS A 263 -26.24 -7.86 -1.11
N GLU A 264 -26.15 -6.55 -1.04
CA GLU A 264 -25.00 -5.89 -0.42
C GLU A 264 -24.87 -6.23 1.07
N GLU A 265 -23.65 -6.14 1.59
CA GLU A 265 -23.29 -6.30 3.01
C GLU A 265 -23.81 -7.61 3.64
N THR A 266 -24.01 -8.66 2.84
CA THR A 266 -24.66 -9.91 3.23
C THR A 266 -23.67 -11.08 3.18
N TYR A 267 -23.80 -11.97 4.16
CA TYR A 267 -23.02 -13.21 4.19
C TYR A 267 -23.65 -14.30 3.35
N TYR A 268 -22.80 -15.02 2.62
CA TYR A 268 -23.17 -16.15 1.76
C TYR A 268 -22.25 -17.32 2.01
N TYR A 269 -22.78 -18.52 1.73
CA TYR A 269 -22.01 -19.73 1.53
C TYR A 269 -22.06 -20.13 0.06
N VAL A 270 -20.95 -20.66 -0.43
CA VAL A 270 -20.82 -21.21 -1.78
C VAL A 270 -20.15 -22.58 -1.69
N ARG A 271 -20.58 -23.52 -2.53
CA ARG A 271 -20.00 -24.84 -2.69
C ARG A 271 -20.06 -25.29 -4.14
N CYS A 272 -19.27 -26.29 -4.48
CA CYS A 272 -19.31 -26.91 -5.80
C CYS A 272 -19.69 -28.39 -5.72
N LEU A 273 -20.29 -28.87 -6.80
CA LEU A 273 -20.77 -30.22 -6.97
C LEU A 273 -20.18 -30.82 -8.24
N GLN A 274 -19.74 -32.07 -8.17
CA GLN A 274 -19.27 -32.84 -9.32
C GLN A 274 -19.79 -34.29 -9.20
N GLY A 275 -20.76 -34.65 -10.03
CA GLY A 275 -21.48 -35.90 -9.88
C GLY A 275 -22.19 -36.00 -8.53
N THR A 276 -21.80 -36.96 -7.67
CA THR A 276 -22.33 -37.11 -6.31
C THR A 276 -21.45 -36.43 -5.25
N SER A 277 -20.30 -35.90 -5.61
CA SER A 277 -19.37 -35.25 -4.70
C SER A 277 -19.78 -33.80 -4.45
N ILE A 278 -19.66 -33.36 -3.20
CA ILE A 278 -19.92 -31.99 -2.76
C ILE A 278 -18.68 -31.48 -2.04
N SER A 279 -18.24 -30.28 -2.38
CA SER A 279 -17.10 -29.62 -1.70
C SER A 279 -17.47 -29.18 -0.27
N ASN A 280 -16.46 -28.71 0.47
CA ASN A 280 -16.70 -27.88 1.65
C ASN A 280 -17.42 -26.57 1.26
N GLU A 281 -18.09 -25.95 2.23
CA GLU A 281 -18.73 -24.65 2.09
C GLU A 281 -17.68 -23.54 2.32
N TYR A 282 -17.63 -22.57 1.40
CA TYR A 282 -16.80 -21.38 1.52
C TYR A 282 -17.69 -20.18 1.89
N ARG A 283 -17.37 -19.50 3.01
CA ARG A 283 -18.14 -18.34 3.50
C ARG A 283 -17.50 -17.05 3.03
N PHE A 284 -18.30 -16.13 2.49
CA PHE A 284 -17.86 -14.80 2.09
C PHE A 284 -18.92 -13.74 2.43
N LYS A 285 -18.53 -12.46 2.36
CA LYS A 285 -19.44 -11.33 2.56
C LYS A 285 -19.34 -10.38 1.37
N THR A 286 -20.47 -9.98 0.80
CA THR A 286 -20.55 -8.92 -0.22
C THR A 286 -20.19 -7.56 0.35
N TYR A 287 -19.72 -6.65 -0.50
CA TYR A 287 -19.43 -5.28 -0.10
C TYR A 287 -20.68 -4.45 0.05
N LYS A 288 -20.59 -3.32 0.75
CA LYS A 288 -21.62 -2.30 0.85
C LYS A 288 -21.50 -1.35 -0.35
N ALA A 289 -22.64 -0.98 -0.96
CA ALA A 289 -22.68 0.05 -2.00
C ALA A 289 -22.59 1.46 -1.38
N GLU A 290 -21.40 1.89 -1.02
CA GLU A 290 -21.18 3.13 -0.26
C GLU A 290 -20.63 4.26 -1.13
N GLN A 291 -21.36 5.37 -1.14
CA GLN A 291 -20.93 6.62 -1.78
C GLN A 291 -19.98 7.39 -0.87
N LEU A 292 -19.10 8.23 -1.45
CA LEU A 292 -18.30 9.15 -0.66
C LEU A 292 -19.14 10.34 -0.17
N PRO A 293 -18.80 10.93 0.97
CA PRO A 293 -19.41 12.18 1.41
C PRO A 293 -19.22 13.30 0.38
N ASN A 294 -20.19 14.20 0.27
CA ASN A 294 -20.14 15.41 -0.55
C ASN A 294 -19.83 15.18 -2.05
N MET A 295 -20.25 14.06 -2.64
CA MET A 295 -20.10 13.83 -4.09
C MET A 295 -21.01 14.74 -4.93
N ASN A 296 -22.03 15.34 -4.34
CA ASN A 296 -22.87 16.38 -4.94
C ASN A 296 -22.35 17.81 -4.76
N PHE A 297 -21.17 17.98 -4.18
CA PHE A 297 -20.46 19.24 -3.99
C PHE A 297 -21.28 20.40 -3.38
N GLU A 298 -22.22 20.08 -2.49
CA GLU A 298 -23.05 21.04 -1.77
C GLU A 298 -22.37 21.64 -0.51
N GLN A 299 -21.32 20.96 0.02
CA GLN A 299 -20.65 21.34 1.26
C GLN A 299 -19.34 22.09 0.97
N TRP A 300 -19.32 23.37 1.30
CA TRP A 300 -18.16 24.23 1.12
C TRP A 300 -17.94 25.14 2.32
N SER A 301 -16.69 25.43 2.62
CA SER A 301 -16.29 26.49 3.55
C SER A 301 -15.26 27.41 2.91
N ASN A 302 -15.12 28.61 3.48
CA ASN A 302 -14.19 29.62 3.01
C ASN A 302 -13.64 30.40 4.20
N ASN A 303 -12.32 30.48 4.33
CA ASN A 303 -11.65 31.25 5.37
C ASN A 303 -11.41 32.74 4.97
N GLY A 304 -12.09 33.26 3.93
CA GLY A 304 -11.89 34.56 3.34
C GLY A 304 -10.81 34.60 2.25
N LYS A 305 -9.91 33.60 2.20
CA LYS A 305 -8.80 33.50 1.26
C LYS A 305 -8.86 32.23 0.40
N VAL A 306 -9.18 31.11 1.01
CA VAL A 306 -9.18 29.78 0.38
C VAL A 306 -10.55 29.15 0.50
N TRP A 307 -11.03 28.50 -0.55
CA TRP A 307 -12.21 27.66 -0.57
C TRP A 307 -11.81 26.19 -0.31
N TYR A 308 -12.62 25.51 0.50
CA TYR A 308 -12.47 24.12 0.85
C TYR A 308 -13.74 23.34 0.51
N PRO A 309 -13.67 22.15 -0.09
CA PRO A 309 -14.83 21.32 -0.43
C PRO A 309 -15.36 20.52 0.79
N TYR A 310 -15.46 21.19 1.94
CA TYR A 310 -15.96 20.66 3.21
C TYR A 310 -16.40 21.78 4.13
N LEU A 311 -17.24 21.45 5.13
CA LEU A 311 -17.73 22.44 6.11
C LEU A 311 -16.73 22.69 7.23
N ASP A 312 -16.06 21.64 7.73
CA ASP A 312 -15.23 21.68 8.93
C ASP A 312 -13.92 20.91 8.71
N LYS A 313 -12.76 21.52 8.88
CA LYS A 313 -11.47 20.88 8.72
C LYS A 313 -11.25 19.85 9.83
N GLY A 314 -10.95 18.61 9.47
CA GLY A 314 -10.55 17.54 10.39
C GLY A 314 -11.64 16.52 10.74
N LYS A 315 -12.85 16.64 10.19
CA LYS A 315 -13.89 15.61 10.35
C LYS A 315 -14.25 15.03 8.98
N GLU A 316 -13.85 13.79 8.73
CA GLU A 316 -14.26 12.99 7.57
C GLU A 316 -14.14 13.71 6.21
N ASN A 317 -13.16 14.59 6.07
CA ASN A 317 -12.93 15.29 4.83
C ASN A 317 -12.31 14.31 3.84
N VAL A 318 -13.04 14.01 2.80
CA VAL A 318 -12.57 13.10 1.75
C VAL A 318 -12.04 13.85 0.54
N TRP A 319 -12.48 15.11 0.35
CA TRP A 319 -12.11 15.95 -0.77
C TRP A 319 -11.17 17.08 -0.34
N ASP A 320 -10.18 17.38 -1.18
CA ASP A 320 -9.31 18.55 -1.03
C ASP A 320 -8.95 19.14 -2.38
N THR A 321 -8.24 20.28 -2.36
CA THR A 321 -7.81 21.03 -3.53
C THR A 321 -6.39 21.55 -3.32
N ALA A 322 -5.67 21.92 -4.37
CA ALA A 322 -4.38 22.60 -4.26
C ALA A 322 -4.51 24.14 -4.03
N ASN A 323 -5.66 24.63 -3.57
CA ASN A 323 -5.89 26.06 -3.33
C ASN A 323 -4.92 26.67 -2.32
N GLU A 324 -4.49 25.92 -1.30
CA GLU A 324 -3.52 26.42 -0.31
C GLU A 324 -2.20 26.79 -1.00
N GLY A 325 -1.70 25.94 -1.92
CA GLY A 325 -0.52 26.24 -2.73
C GLY A 325 -0.68 27.42 -3.69
N ALA A 326 -1.89 27.64 -4.22
CA ALA A 326 -2.21 28.77 -5.09
C ALA A 326 -2.55 30.05 -4.32
N SER A 327 -2.74 29.99 -3.00
CA SER A 327 -3.25 31.09 -2.16
C SER A 327 -2.30 32.28 -2.00
N PHE A 328 -1.05 32.13 -2.39
CA PHE A 328 -0.05 33.22 -2.42
C PHE A 328 -0.22 34.16 -3.61
N GLY A 329 -1.00 33.73 -4.64
CA GLY A 329 -1.39 34.57 -5.78
C GLY A 329 -2.76 35.21 -5.63
N PRO A 330 -3.18 36.03 -6.61
CA PRO A 330 -4.47 36.76 -6.57
C PRO A 330 -5.67 35.84 -6.86
N GLY A 331 -5.47 34.60 -7.26
CA GLY A 331 -6.52 33.71 -7.77
C GLY A 331 -6.82 32.51 -6.88
N LYS A 332 -8.07 32.10 -6.95
CA LYS A 332 -8.56 30.83 -6.36
C LYS A 332 -8.78 29.88 -7.53
N SER A 333 -7.98 28.82 -7.62
CA SER A 333 -8.06 27.88 -8.75
C SER A 333 -9.28 26.95 -8.65
N THR A 334 -9.75 26.67 -7.43
CA THR A 334 -10.95 25.85 -7.20
C THR A 334 -11.89 26.58 -6.23
N THR A 335 -13.15 26.68 -6.61
CA THR A 335 -14.18 27.41 -5.84
C THR A 335 -15.52 26.69 -5.95
N ARG A 336 -16.42 27.03 -5.05
CA ARG A 336 -17.84 26.77 -5.25
C ARG A 336 -18.37 27.63 -6.40
N ALA A 337 -19.18 27.07 -7.26
CA ALA A 337 -20.01 27.81 -8.19
C ALA A 337 -21.42 27.95 -7.63
N ASP A 338 -21.96 29.14 -7.66
CA ASP A 338 -23.35 29.44 -7.24
C ASP A 338 -24.26 29.42 -8.47
N GLU A 339 -25.42 28.77 -8.39
CA GLU A 339 -26.47 28.73 -9.42
C GLU A 339 -26.05 28.13 -10.78
N HIS A 340 -24.85 27.58 -10.91
CA HIS A 340 -24.42 26.81 -12.06
C HIS A 340 -24.15 25.37 -11.61
N CYS A 341 -25.19 24.56 -11.52
CA CYS A 341 -25.22 23.20 -11.03
C CYS A 341 -26.30 22.38 -11.73
N VAL A 342 -26.26 21.08 -11.60
CA VAL A 342 -27.27 20.16 -12.12
C VAL A 342 -28.38 19.98 -11.11
N GLU A 343 -28.00 19.69 -9.87
CA GLU A 343 -28.91 19.59 -8.74
C GLU A 343 -28.43 20.47 -7.59
N GLY A 344 -29.33 20.75 -6.63
CA GLY A 344 -28.98 21.53 -5.46
C GLY A 344 -28.77 23.02 -5.72
N LYS A 345 -27.70 23.57 -5.21
CA LYS A 345 -27.36 25.01 -5.30
C LYS A 345 -25.96 25.28 -5.81
N TYR A 346 -25.07 24.31 -5.69
CA TYR A 346 -23.66 24.50 -5.89
C TYR A 346 -23.08 23.37 -6.76
N SER A 347 -21.99 23.70 -7.45
CA SER A 347 -21.11 22.74 -8.08
C SER A 347 -19.65 23.08 -7.77
N ALA A 348 -18.72 22.20 -8.09
CA ALA A 348 -17.30 22.49 -7.98
C ALA A 348 -16.78 23.14 -9.26
N ARG A 349 -16.22 24.36 -9.17
CA ARG A 349 -15.62 25.10 -10.27
C ARG A 349 -14.10 25.10 -10.14
N MET A 350 -13.43 24.62 -11.16
CA MET A 350 -11.98 24.55 -11.27
C MET A 350 -11.51 25.40 -12.44
N GLU A 351 -10.60 26.35 -12.22
CA GLU A 351 -10.04 27.21 -13.24
C GLU A 351 -8.53 27.12 -13.29
N THR A 352 -7.98 27.02 -14.47
CA THR A 352 -6.54 27.15 -14.70
C THR A 352 -6.17 28.62 -14.68
N ILE A 353 -5.40 29.03 -13.67
CA ILE A 353 -5.04 30.43 -13.40
C ILE A 353 -3.55 30.69 -13.58
N SER A 354 -3.17 31.98 -13.66
CA SER A 354 -1.77 32.39 -13.58
C SER A 354 -1.42 32.80 -12.16
N VAL A 355 -0.34 32.25 -11.62
CA VAL A 355 0.19 32.56 -10.29
C VAL A 355 1.66 32.94 -10.44
N PHE A 356 2.03 34.21 -10.22
CA PHE A 356 3.40 34.71 -10.34
C PHE A 356 4.12 34.36 -11.65
N GLY A 357 3.40 34.36 -12.76
CA GLY A 357 3.94 34.00 -14.08
C GLY A 357 3.99 32.49 -14.37
N SER A 358 3.71 31.67 -13.40
CA SER A 358 3.48 30.23 -13.59
C SER A 358 1.98 29.93 -13.74
N MET A 359 1.65 28.74 -14.21
CA MET A 359 0.29 28.26 -14.33
C MET A 359 -0.05 27.37 -13.13
N ALA A 360 -1.25 27.49 -12.59
CA ALA A 360 -1.83 26.59 -11.61
C ALA A 360 -3.17 26.08 -12.11
N ALA A 361 -3.31 24.78 -12.27
CA ALA A 361 -4.57 24.14 -12.65
C ALA A 361 -5.51 24.05 -11.44
N GLY A 362 -6.78 24.39 -11.63
CA GLY A 362 -7.81 24.05 -10.66
C GLY A 362 -7.99 22.54 -10.60
N ASN A 363 -8.04 22.01 -9.40
CA ASN A 363 -8.21 20.58 -9.16
C ASN A 363 -9.07 20.31 -7.93
N LEU A 364 -9.62 19.11 -7.89
CA LEU A 364 -10.38 18.54 -6.79
C LEU A 364 -10.01 17.07 -6.71
N PHE A 365 -9.66 16.57 -5.53
CA PHE A 365 -9.22 15.20 -5.38
C PHE A 365 -9.60 14.62 -4.01
N THR A 366 -9.71 13.29 -3.94
CA THR A 366 -9.81 12.58 -2.67
C THR A 366 -8.43 12.46 -2.03
N GLY A 367 -8.27 12.99 -0.82
CA GLY A 367 -6.98 13.03 -0.12
C GLY A 367 -6.70 14.33 0.59
N TYR A 368 -5.42 14.74 0.66
CA TYR A 368 -4.95 15.90 1.41
C TYR A 368 -3.93 16.71 0.63
N PHE A 369 -4.04 18.02 0.66
CA PHE A 369 -2.94 18.92 0.30
C PHE A 369 -2.07 19.14 1.54
N ASP A 370 -0.76 18.88 1.43
CA ASP A 370 0.16 19.01 2.55
C ASP A 370 0.93 20.33 2.53
N ASP A 371 1.75 20.56 1.49
CA ASP A 371 2.62 21.72 1.42
C ASP A 371 2.95 22.16 -0.02
N PHE A 372 3.49 23.37 -0.15
CA PHE A 372 4.05 23.87 -1.39
C PHE A 372 5.45 24.45 -1.16
N ASN A 373 6.44 23.87 -1.79
CA ASN A 373 7.82 24.32 -1.74
C ASN A 373 8.10 25.36 -2.83
N PHE A 374 8.16 26.63 -2.45
CA PHE A 374 8.42 27.74 -3.37
C PHE A 374 9.79 27.69 -4.05
N ASN A 375 10.81 27.18 -3.39
CA ASN A 375 12.15 27.11 -3.95
C ASN A 375 12.26 26.06 -5.06
N LYS A 376 11.44 25.04 -4.98
CA LYS A 376 11.40 23.94 -5.96
C LYS A 376 10.21 24.05 -6.92
N LEU A 377 9.25 24.94 -6.64
CA LEU A 377 7.96 24.98 -7.32
C LEU A 377 7.26 23.61 -7.30
N GLU A 378 7.19 23.02 -6.14
CA GLU A 378 6.73 21.65 -5.94
C GLU A 378 5.58 21.61 -4.94
N ALA A 379 4.43 21.05 -5.33
CA ALA A 379 3.34 20.75 -4.43
C ALA A 379 3.51 19.32 -3.90
N HIS A 380 3.27 19.13 -2.62
CA HIS A 380 3.23 17.86 -1.93
C HIS A 380 1.79 17.54 -1.53
N LEU A 381 1.28 16.39 -1.96
CA LEU A 381 -0.09 15.96 -1.78
C LEU A 381 -0.13 14.47 -1.44
N PHE A 382 -1.19 14.07 -0.76
CA PHE A 382 -1.51 12.67 -0.53
C PHE A 382 -2.85 12.36 -1.19
N TRP A 383 -2.85 11.46 -2.17
CA TRP A 383 -4.05 11.05 -2.89
C TRP A 383 -4.58 9.72 -2.38
N GLY A 384 -5.88 9.64 -2.29
CA GLY A 384 -6.60 8.46 -1.84
C GLY A 384 -6.94 8.51 -0.36
N ILE A 385 -8.13 8.04 -0.09
CA ILE A 385 -8.72 7.92 1.23
C ILE A 385 -9.09 6.46 1.49
N PRO A 386 -9.19 6.02 2.75
CA PRO A 386 -9.63 4.67 3.07
C PRO A 386 -10.99 4.34 2.43
N TYR A 387 -11.02 3.25 1.67
CA TYR A 387 -12.23 2.79 0.99
C TYR A 387 -12.09 1.30 0.64
N ASN A 388 -13.06 0.50 0.98
CA ASN A 388 -12.95 -0.96 0.89
C ASN A 388 -14.03 -1.63 0.03
N ASN A 389 -14.66 -0.87 -0.87
CA ASN A 389 -15.68 -1.37 -1.78
C ASN A 389 -15.16 -1.42 -3.22
N ARG A 390 -15.92 -2.07 -4.10
CA ARG A 390 -15.61 -2.21 -5.54
C ARG A 390 -16.68 -1.53 -6.37
N PRO A 391 -16.54 -0.25 -6.72
CA PRO A 391 -17.45 0.41 -7.67
C PRO A 391 -17.19 -0.08 -9.09
N LYS A 392 -18.23 -0.14 -9.89
CA LYS A 392 -18.15 -0.41 -11.33
C LYS A 392 -17.66 0.81 -12.09
N SER A 393 -18.29 1.96 -11.86
CA SER A 393 -17.99 3.21 -12.54
C SER A 393 -18.19 4.41 -11.64
N LEU A 394 -17.57 5.53 -12.03
CA LEU A 394 -17.88 6.88 -11.56
C LEU A 394 -18.73 7.55 -12.62
N LYS A 395 -19.96 7.96 -12.27
CA LYS A 395 -20.82 8.85 -13.06
C LYS A 395 -20.81 10.23 -12.49
N GLY A 396 -21.17 11.20 -13.30
CA GLY A 396 -21.37 12.59 -12.88
C GLY A 396 -21.61 13.50 -14.06
N TRP A 397 -21.59 14.78 -13.77
CA TRP A 397 -21.82 15.82 -14.76
C TRP A 397 -20.62 16.74 -14.85
N TYR A 398 -20.34 17.24 -16.05
CA TYR A 398 -19.29 18.21 -16.30
C TYR A 398 -19.74 19.29 -17.27
N ASP A 399 -19.21 20.51 -17.07
CA ASP A 399 -19.23 21.58 -18.06
C ASP A 399 -17.83 22.11 -18.22
N TYR A 400 -17.29 22.09 -19.45
CA TYR A 400 -15.91 22.45 -19.72
C TYR A 400 -15.76 23.50 -20.81
N ALA A 401 -14.99 24.54 -20.50
CA ALA A 401 -14.63 25.59 -21.43
C ALA A 401 -13.10 25.64 -21.61
N PRO A 402 -12.51 24.83 -22.47
CA PRO A 402 -11.07 24.79 -22.68
C PRO A 402 -10.53 26.05 -23.33
N LYS A 403 -9.29 26.40 -23.00
CA LYS A 403 -8.51 27.43 -23.70
C LYS A 403 -7.33 26.81 -24.43
N LYS A 404 -6.68 27.61 -25.28
CA LYS A 404 -5.41 27.18 -25.87
C LYS A 404 -4.30 27.27 -24.85
N ILE A 405 -3.40 26.30 -24.85
CA ILE A 405 -2.16 26.31 -24.08
C ILE A 405 -1.28 27.43 -24.65
N LYS A 406 -1.33 28.63 -24.03
CA LYS A 406 -0.62 29.83 -24.49
C LYS A 406 0.72 30.03 -23.81
N ALA A 407 0.76 29.74 -22.49
CA ALA A 407 1.98 29.85 -21.73
C ALA A 407 3.04 28.93 -22.35
N GLU A 408 4.28 29.39 -22.43
CA GLU A 408 5.36 28.49 -22.72
C GLU A 408 5.44 27.51 -21.56
N PRO A 409 5.16 26.22 -21.80
CA PRO A 409 5.31 25.23 -20.76
C PRO A 409 6.72 25.38 -20.20
N THR A 410 6.88 25.34 -18.90
CA THR A 410 8.22 25.41 -18.29
C THR A 410 9.10 24.36 -18.94
N MET A 411 10.18 24.77 -19.58
CA MET A 411 11.06 23.85 -20.32
C MET A 411 11.71 22.81 -19.41
N LEU A 412 12.01 23.23 -18.19
CA LEU A 412 12.63 22.38 -17.17
C LEU A 412 11.74 22.36 -15.91
N LEU A 413 11.52 21.19 -15.44
CA LEU A 413 10.85 20.93 -14.16
C LEU A 413 11.81 21.06 -12.98
N ALA A 414 11.32 20.89 -11.76
CA ALA A 414 12.16 20.80 -10.58
C ALA A 414 13.32 19.81 -10.77
N GLY A 415 14.52 20.18 -10.35
CA GLY A 415 15.73 19.38 -10.58
C GLY A 415 16.29 19.39 -12.01
N GLY A 416 15.75 20.25 -12.91
CA GLY A 416 16.26 20.41 -14.27
C GLY A 416 15.81 19.32 -15.26
N ALA A 417 14.83 18.51 -14.90
CA ALA A 417 14.26 17.52 -15.81
C ALA A 417 13.47 18.19 -16.95
N PRO A 418 13.54 17.68 -18.20
CA PRO A 418 12.75 18.21 -19.30
C PRO A 418 11.25 17.98 -19.06
N ASN A 419 10.43 18.98 -19.38
CA ASN A 419 8.98 18.84 -19.34
C ASN A 419 8.51 17.97 -20.51
N PRO A 420 7.88 16.81 -20.28
CA PRO A 420 7.46 15.89 -21.34
C PRO A 420 6.32 16.44 -22.20
N TYR A 421 5.67 17.54 -21.77
CA TYR A 421 4.53 18.15 -22.46
C TYR A 421 4.85 19.54 -23.04
N PHE A 422 6.12 19.85 -23.21
CA PHE A 422 6.59 21.11 -23.80
C PHE A 422 6.04 21.34 -25.22
N ASP A 423 5.79 20.29 -25.97
CA ASP A 423 5.25 20.32 -27.33
C ASP A 423 3.74 20.64 -27.40
N LYS A 424 3.03 20.74 -26.28
CA LYS A 424 1.58 20.98 -26.25
C LYS A 424 1.18 22.43 -26.48
N LYS A 425 2.12 23.38 -26.56
CA LYS A 425 1.83 24.79 -26.85
C LYS A 425 0.98 24.96 -28.11
N GLY A 426 -0.09 25.74 -28.02
CA GLY A 426 -1.06 26.01 -29.10
C GLY A 426 -2.16 24.95 -29.25
N GLN A 427 -2.02 23.80 -28.62
CA GLN A 427 -3.09 22.79 -28.58
C GLN A 427 -4.24 23.27 -27.68
N THR A 428 -5.42 22.69 -27.84
CA THR A 428 -6.54 22.90 -26.93
C THR A 428 -6.26 22.15 -25.64
N ASP A 429 -6.48 22.81 -24.51
CA ASP A 429 -6.35 22.20 -23.19
C ASP A 429 -7.37 21.07 -23.01
N LYS A 430 -7.10 20.18 -22.07
CA LYS A 430 -7.96 19.04 -21.75
C LYS A 430 -8.27 19.02 -20.26
N LEU A 431 -9.53 18.76 -19.92
CA LEU A 431 -9.86 18.32 -18.57
C LEU A 431 -9.27 16.92 -18.30
N GLN A 432 -9.14 16.57 -17.05
CA GLN A 432 -8.83 15.22 -16.58
C GLN A 432 -9.84 14.80 -15.51
N ILE A 433 -10.43 13.62 -15.66
CA ILE A 433 -11.03 12.88 -14.55
C ILE A 433 -10.28 11.54 -14.45
N LEU A 434 -9.78 11.24 -13.27
CA LEU A 434 -8.97 10.07 -12.99
C LEU A 434 -9.54 9.35 -11.78
N ILE A 435 -9.63 8.03 -11.87
CA ILE A 435 -10.08 7.15 -10.80
C ILE A 435 -9.08 6.01 -10.61
N ALA A 436 -8.83 5.64 -9.36
CA ALA A 436 -8.07 4.43 -9.05
C ALA A 436 -8.52 3.81 -7.73
N LEU A 437 -8.39 2.50 -7.67
CA LEU A 437 -8.68 1.68 -6.50
C LEU A 437 -7.41 0.91 -6.15
N LEU A 438 -6.97 1.00 -4.90
CA LEU A 438 -5.71 0.43 -4.44
C LEU A 438 -5.94 -0.63 -3.38
N ALA A 439 -5.07 -1.65 -3.39
CA ALA A 439 -4.91 -2.59 -2.28
C ALA A 439 -4.24 -1.91 -1.08
N ASP A 440 -4.29 -2.56 0.06
CA ASP A 440 -3.50 -2.17 1.23
C ASP A 440 -2.00 -2.27 0.94
N HIS A 441 -1.21 -1.43 1.59
CA HIS A 441 0.24 -1.34 1.42
C HIS A 441 0.90 -0.92 2.74
N ASP A 442 2.18 -1.24 2.85
CA ASP A 442 2.98 -0.97 4.05
C ASP A 442 3.64 0.42 4.05
N ASP A 443 3.37 1.24 3.03
CA ASP A 443 3.92 2.61 2.95
C ASP A 443 3.39 3.44 4.12
N VAL A 444 4.29 4.07 4.87
CA VAL A 444 3.96 4.98 5.96
C VAL A 444 4.12 6.41 5.47
N PHE A 445 3.00 7.07 5.22
CA PHE A 445 2.99 8.48 4.84
C PHE A 445 2.94 9.37 6.07
N LYS A 446 3.68 10.48 6.01
CA LYS A 446 3.69 11.50 7.07
C LYS A 446 3.47 12.88 6.45
N ASP A 447 2.60 13.68 7.07
CA ASP A 447 2.43 15.09 6.70
C ASP A 447 3.66 15.92 7.12
N LYS A 448 3.69 17.19 6.74
CA LYS A 448 4.76 18.14 7.11
C LYS A 448 4.96 18.31 8.62
N ASP A 449 3.95 17.98 9.42
CA ASP A 449 3.98 18.06 10.89
C ASP A 449 4.40 16.73 11.53
N GLY A 450 4.66 15.67 10.70
CA GLY A 450 5.10 14.35 11.12
C GLY A 450 3.96 13.41 11.55
N ASN A 451 2.70 13.77 11.33
CA ASN A 451 1.56 12.91 11.62
C ASN A 451 1.44 11.81 10.58
N ILE A 452 1.15 10.59 11.03
CA ILE A 452 0.93 9.45 10.14
C ILE A 452 -0.43 9.60 9.45
N LEU A 453 -0.41 9.52 8.11
CA LEU A 453 -1.59 9.60 7.27
C LEU A 453 -1.94 8.22 6.69
N LYS A 454 -3.24 7.92 6.65
CA LYS A 454 -3.80 6.81 5.88
C LYS A 454 -4.18 7.32 4.50
N SER A 455 -3.29 7.12 3.54
CA SER A 455 -3.47 7.55 2.15
C SER A 455 -3.04 6.45 1.20
N GLY A 456 -3.56 6.47 -0.02
CA GLY A 456 -3.20 5.51 -1.05
C GLY A 456 -1.89 5.84 -1.77
N TYR A 457 -1.56 7.13 -1.89
CA TYR A 457 -0.47 7.56 -2.76
C TYR A 457 0.12 8.91 -2.36
N GLU A 458 1.44 9.00 -2.28
CA GLU A 458 2.16 10.25 -2.08
C GLU A 458 2.53 10.87 -3.44
N VAL A 459 2.17 12.13 -3.65
CA VAL A 459 2.32 12.84 -4.92
C VAL A 459 3.17 14.09 -4.74
N TYR A 460 4.17 14.22 -5.60
CA TYR A 460 4.94 15.44 -5.75
C TYR A 460 4.76 15.98 -7.18
N SER A 461 4.28 17.21 -7.32
CA SER A 461 4.24 17.83 -8.64
C SER A 461 5.67 18.08 -9.15
N THR A 462 5.90 17.82 -10.44
CA THR A 462 7.18 18.09 -11.13
C THR A 462 8.43 17.32 -10.68
N MET A 463 8.33 16.34 -9.76
CA MET A 463 9.48 15.63 -9.24
C MET A 463 10.01 14.57 -10.23
N PRO A 464 11.29 14.66 -10.69
CA PRO A 464 11.88 13.61 -11.54
C PRO A 464 11.95 12.28 -10.79
N GLY A 465 11.58 11.19 -11.49
CA GLY A 465 11.69 9.83 -10.92
C GLY A 465 10.55 9.40 -9.99
N LYS A 466 9.61 10.30 -9.63
CA LYS A 466 8.33 9.89 -9.06
C LYS A 466 7.36 9.52 -10.18
N PRO A 467 6.48 8.53 -9.97
CA PRO A 467 5.56 8.11 -11.02
C PRO A 467 4.70 9.30 -11.47
N ASP A 468 4.70 9.53 -12.76
CA ASP A 468 3.69 10.38 -13.40
C ASP A 468 2.36 9.64 -13.26
N LEU A 469 1.39 10.25 -12.59
CA LEU A 469 0.09 9.66 -12.30
C LEU A 469 -0.80 9.64 -13.55
N ARG A 470 -0.33 8.91 -14.56
CA ARG A 470 -1.07 8.67 -15.80
C ARG A 470 -1.40 7.22 -15.94
N LYS A 471 -2.47 6.95 -16.67
CA LYS A 471 -2.98 5.61 -16.94
C LYS A 471 -1.88 4.61 -17.31
N GLU A 472 -0.86 5.03 -18.04
CA GLU A 472 0.24 4.18 -18.49
C GLU A 472 1.20 3.78 -17.36
N THR A 473 1.54 4.71 -16.46
CA THR A 473 2.41 4.45 -15.31
C THR A 473 1.67 3.79 -14.16
N TRP A 474 0.41 4.16 -13.95
CA TRP A 474 -0.42 3.54 -12.92
C TRP A 474 -0.70 2.07 -13.19
N ARG A 475 -0.88 1.68 -14.44
CA ARG A 475 -1.09 0.28 -14.81
C ARG A 475 0.01 -0.66 -14.33
N ASN A 476 1.21 -0.14 -14.12
CA ASN A 476 2.37 -0.90 -13.67
C ASN A 476 2.60 -0.85 -12.14
N ASP A 477 1.88 0.00 -11.40
CA ASP A 477 1.98 0.04 -9.94
C ASP A 477 1.28 -1.19 -9.34
N PRO A 478 2.00 -2.04 -8.59
CA PRO A 478 1.42 -3.28 -8.04
C PRO A 478 0.32 -3.03 -7.01
N ARG A 479 0.23 -1.83 -6.42
CA ARG A 479 -0.84 -1.49 -5.45
C ARG A 479 -2.19 -1.29 -6.11
N ILE A 480 -2.23 -0.92 -7.40
CA ILE A 480 -3.47 -0.59 -8.10
C ILE A 480 -4.24 -1.87 -8.45
N ILE A 481 -5.49 -1.94 -8.00
CA ILE A 481 -6.46 -3.00 -8.33
C ILE A 481 -7.21 -2.64 -9.61
N ALA A 482 -7.63 -1.39 -9.72
CA ALA A 482 -8.35 -0.86 -10.87
C ALA A 482 -8.02 0.61 -11.07
N CYS A 483 -8.01 1.07 -12.31
CA CYS A 483 -7.85 2.48 -12.64
C CYS A 483 -8.44 2.81 -14.00
N ASN A 484 -8.79 4.07 -14.18
CA ASN A 484 -9.08 4.64 -15.49
C ASN A 484 -8.85 6.15 -15.49
N GLU A 485 -8.68 6.71 -16.68
CA GLU A 485 -8.47 8.14 -16.88
C GLU A 485 -9.25 8.60 -18.11
N TRP A 486 -9.93 9.71 -17.98
CA TRP A 486 -10.61 10.36 -19.08
C TRP A 486 -10.06 11.77 -19.31
N LEU A 487 -9.62 12.02 -20.55
CA LEU A 487 -9.12 13.31 -21.02
C LEU A 487 -10.07 13.83 -22.10
N CYS A 488 -10.59 15.06 -21.94
CA CYS A 488 -11.53 15.64 -22.88
C CYS A 488 -11.21 17.10 -23.15
N ASP A 489 -11.27 17.50 -24.43
CA ASP A 489 -11.09 18.89 -24.89
C ASP A 489 -12.38 19.49 -25.49
N GLU A 490 -13.51 18.82 -25.27
CA GLU A 490 -14.79 19.28 -25.77
C GLU A 490 -15.24 20.55 -25.00
N ASN A 491 -15.60 21.61 -25.74
CA ASN A 491 -16.26 22.78 -25.18
C ASN A 491 -17.77 22.50 -25.10
N THR A 492 -18.29 22.41 -23.90
CA THR A 492 -19.71 22.16 -23.64
C THR A 492 -20.60 23.39 -23.80
N ASN A 493 -19.99 24.56 -24.02
CA ASN A 493 -20.68 25.84 -24.21
C ASN A 493 -21.61 26.23 -23.04
N GLY A 494 -21.18 26.00 -21.80
CA GLY A 494 -21.92 26.32 -20.59
C GLY A 494 -23.09 25.37 -20.29
N LYS A 495 -23.06 24.15 -20.83
CA LYS A 495 -24.10 23.14 -20.59
C LYS A 495 -23.49 21.90 -19.98
N PHE A 496 -24.01 21.49 -18.86
CA PHE A 496 -23.63 20.22 -18.27
C PHE A 496 -23.93 19.03 -19.18
N LYS A 497 -22.97 18.09 -19.24
CA LYS A 497 -23.10 16.79 -19.91
C LYS A 497 -22.79 15.69 -18.91
N GLU A 498 -23.48 14.59 -19.03
CA GLU A 498 -23.15 13.37 -18.29
C GLU A 498 -21.84 12.78 -18.75
N PHE A 499 -21.12 12.14 -17.83
CA PHE A 499 -20.03 11.23 -18.13
C PHE A 499 -20.17 9.96 -17.30
N GLU A 500 -19.60 8.89 -17.79
CA GLU A 500 -19.40 7.65 -17.06
C GLU A 500 -17.97 7.17 -17.32
N LEU A 501 -17.23 6.90 -16.24
CA LEU A 501 -15.87 6.40 -16.29
C LEU A 501 -15.83 5.06 -15.54
N GLU A 502 -15.67 3.96 -16.26
CA GLU A 502 -15.59 2.62 -15.68
C GLU A 502 -14.23 2.38 -15.02
N PHE A 503 -14.21 1.69 -13.88
CA PHE A 503 -12.98 1.18 -13.29
C PHE A 503 -12.49 -0.01 -14.12
N GLU A 504 -11.31 0.11 -14.73
CA GLU A 504 -10.66 -0.99 -15.43
C GLU A 504 -9.94 -1.88 -14.40
N TYR A 505 -10.59 -2.95 -13.96
CA TYR A 505 -10.05 -3.89 -12.99
C TYR A 505 -8.94 -4.76 -13.62
N ARG A 506 -7.89 -5.04 -12.84
CA ARG A 506 -6.87 -6.00 -13.26
C ARG A 506 -7.46 -7.40 -13.30
N GLN A 507 -7.22 -8.11 -14.38
CA GLN A 507 -7.71 -9.47 -14.53
C GLN A 507 -7.12 -10.37 -13.43
N GLY A 508 -7.99 -11.09 -12.70
CA GLY A 508 -7.60 -12.02 -11.64
C GLY A 508 -7.14 -11.34 -10.34
N ASP A 509 -7.24 -10.01 -10.21
CA ASP A 509 -6.89 -9.33 -8.97
C ASP A 509 -8.04 -9.42 -7.95
N ASN A 510 -7.88 -10.34 -7.01
CA ASN A 510 -8.84 -10.62 -5.94
C ASN A 510 -8.52 -9.91 -4.61
N ARG A 511 -7.50 -9.01 -4.60
CA ARG A 511 -7.13 -8.30 -3.38
C ARG A 511 -8.26 -7.38 -2.92
N LYS A 512 -8.43 -7.29 -1.60
CA LYS A 512 -9.42 -6.37 -1.01
C LYS A 512 -8.99 -4.93 -1.27
N PRO A 513 -9.89 -4.05 -1.75
CA PRO A 513 -9.62 -2.62 -1.82
C PRO A 513 -9.37 -2.01 -0.44
N ALA A 514 -8.47 -1.05 -0.36
CA ALA A 514 -8.14 -0.31 0.85
C ALA A 514 -8.23 1.20 0.67
N TYR A 515 -7.97 1.70 -0.55
CA TYR A 515 -8.01 3.14 -0.83
C TYR A 515 -8.65 3.43 -2.18
N ILE A 516 -9.32 4.58 -2.28
CA ILE A 516 -9.88 5.10 -3.54
C ILE A 516 -9.32 6.49 -3.83
N ILE A 517 -8.96 6.71 -5.09
CA ILE A 517 -8.54 7.99 -5.63
C ILE A 517 -9.56 8.42 -6.68
N VAL A 518 -10.04 9.65 -6.55
CA VAL A 518 -10.81 10.37 -7.57
C VAL A 518 -10.17 11.74 -7.73
N VAL A 519 -9.83 12.12 -8.95
CA VAL A 519 -9.26 13.43 -9.27
C VAL A 519 -10.04 14.04 -10.42
N ALA A 520 -10.42 15.30 -10.29
CA ALA A 520 -10.89 16.17 -11.37
C ALA A 520 -9.95 17.36 -11.50
N CYS A 521 -9.57 17.73 -12.75
CA CYS A 521 -8.64 18.82 -12.99
C CYS A 521 -9.01 19.59 -14.27
N SER A 522 -8.92 20.91 -14.22
CA SER A 522 -9.22 21.79 -15.36
C SER A 522 -8.17 21.74 -16.47
N SER A 523 -6.97 21.24 -16.17
CA SER A 523 -5.86 21.07 -17.12
C SER A 523 -5.11 19.78 -16.84
N ALA A 524 -5.21 18.80 -17.73
CA ALA A 524 -4.67 17.45 -17.57
C ALA A 524 -3.14 17.39 -17.36
N TYR A 525 -2.42 18.41 -17.81
CA TYR A 525 -0.97 18.51 -17.67
C TYR A 525 -0.54 19.50 -16.58
N GLY A 526 -1.46 19.82 -15.66
CA GLY A 526 -1.29 20.82 -14.60
C GLY A 526 -0.09 20.53 -13.70
N ASN A 527 0.17 19.29 -13.39
CA ASN A 527 1.34 18.86 -12.61
C ASN A 527 2.68 19.22 -13.27
N PHE A 528 2.67 19.53 -14.56
CA PHE A 528 3.84 19.93 -15.34
C PHE A 528 3.77 21.38 -15.81
N PHE A 529 3.00 22.23 -15.10
CA PHE A 529 2.79 23.63 -15.44
C PHE A 529 2.39 23.84 -16.91
N THR A 530 1.64 22.90 -17.48
CA THR A 530 1.20 22.94 -18.87
C THR A 530 -0.32 22.93 -18.92
N GLY A 531 -0.92 23.99 -19.44
CA GLY A 531 -2.37 24.15 -19.54
C GLY A 531 -2.79 25.48 -20.15
N GLY A 532 -4.08 25.61 -20.42
CA GLY A 532 -4.70 26.81 -20.98
C GLY A 532 -5.19 27.75 -19.89
N ILE A 533 -4.49 28.85 -19.60
CA ILE A 533 -4.95 29.83 -18.61
C ILE A 533 -6.35 30.32 -19.00
N GLY A 534 -7.29 30.22 -18.06
CA GLY A 534 -8.71 30.48 -18.25
C GLY A 534 -9.52 29.28 -18.74
N SER A 535 -8.94 28.07 -18.83
CA SER A 535 -9.72 26.82 -18.95
C SER A 535 -10.53 26.65 -17.65
N VAL A 536 -11.83 26.38 -17.77
CA VAL A 536 -12.74 26.21 -16.64
C VAL A 536 -13.48 24.89 -16.77
N LEU A 537 -13.43 24.10 -15.70
CA LEU A 537 -14.18 22.88 -15.52
C LEU A 537 -15.15 23.03 -14.35
N TYR A 538 -16.40 22.72 -14.57
CA TYR A 538 -17.38 22.50 -13.51
C TYR A 538 -17.65 20.99 -13.44
N VAL A 539 -17.77 20.48 -12.23
CA VAL A 539 -18.24 19.09 -11.99
C VAL A 539 -19.32 19.11 -10.93
N ASP A 540 -20.27 18.18 -11.09
CA ASP A 540 -21.41 18.09 -10.20
C ASP A 540 -21.97 16.66 -10.15
N ASP A 541 -22.67 16.35 -9.05
CA ASP A 541 -23.42 15.13 -8.82
C ASP A 541 -22.66 13.83 -9.19
N PHE A 542 -21.46 13.69 -8.62
CA PHE A 542 -20.69 12.46 -8.76
C PHE A 542 -21.38 11.32 -8.01
N LYS A 543 -21.32 10.14 -8.60
CA LYS A 543 -21.93 8.94 -8.02
C LYS A 543 -21.17 7.69 -8.45
N PHE A 544 -20.92 6.79 -7.53
CA PHE A 544 -20.47 5.44 -7.88
C PHE A 544 -21.64 4.55 -8.26
N GLU A 545 -21.51 3.84 -9.37
CA GLU A 545 -22.36 2.71 -9.69
C GLU A 545 -21.70 1.41 -9.25
N PHE A 546 -22.52 0.46 -8.79
CA PHE A 546 -22.06 -0.83 -8.29
C PHE A 546 -22.76 -1.97 -9.03
N GLU A 547 -22.04 -3.11 -9.15
CA GLU A 547 -22.57 -4.36 -9.70
C GLU A 547 -22.35 -5.53 -8.76
#